data_945c0ca276f208bf7d0c4a57c07f5763
#
_entry.id   945c0ca276f208bf7d0c4a57c07f5763
#
_cell.length_a   1.000
_cell.length_b   1.000
_cell.length_c   1.000
_cell.angle_alpha   90.00
_cell.angle_beta   90.00
_cell.angle_gamma   90.00
#
_symmetry.space_group_name_H-M   'P 1'
#
loop_
_entity.id
_entity.type
_entity.pdbx_description
1 polymer ?
#
loop_
_entity_poly.entity_id
_entity_poly.type
_entity_poly.pdbx_seq_one_letter_code
_entity_poly.pdbx_strand_id
1 'polypeptide(L)' 'MAHSEPVSKTYRVNGMNCSHCKACVEKAVRTLDGVVFAEADVASKSLHVEWHDDDDIDMDSLKTAVEEAGFEFAGEA' A
#
# COMPACT_ATOMS: atom_id res chain seq x y z
N MET A 1 -18.65 21.80 7.07
CA MET A 1 -17.29 21.47 7.42
C MET A 1 -16.96 20.07 6.96
N ALA A 2 -16.07 19.97 6.04
CA ALA A 2 -15.70 18.66 5.52
C ALA A 2 -14.64 18.05 6.41
N HIS A 3 -14.91 16.87 6.89
CA HIS A 3 -13.91 16.10 7.59
C HIS A 3 -13.42 14.99 6.68
N SER A 4 -12.15 15.05 6.31
CA SER A 4 -11.51 13.93 5.65
C SER A 4 -11.14 12.94 6.73
N GLU A 5 -11.87 11.87 6.83
CA GLU A 5 -11.50 10.82 7.75
C GLU A 5 -10.50 9.90 7.07
N PRO A 6 -9.48 9.44 7.79
CA PRO A 6 -8.53 8.51 7.18
C PRO A 6 -9.22 7.19 6.88
N VAL A 7 -9.00 6.71 5.67
CA VAL A 7 -9.44 5.39 5.25
C VAL A 7 -8.22 4.48 5.33
N SER A 8 -8.35 3.35 5.98
CA SER A 8 -7.26 2.39 6.05
C SER A 8 -7.70 1.06 5.50
N LYS A 9 -6.83 0.45 4.73
CA LYS A 9 -7.08 -0.87 4.15
C LYS A 9 -5.82 -1.69 4.21
N THR A 10 -6.00 -3.00 4.33
CA THR A 10 -4.88 -3.93 4.35
C THR A 10 -4.98 -4.83 3.12
N TYR A 11 -3.86 -4.99 2.45
CA TYR A 11 -3.77 -5.80 1.24
C TYR A 11 -2.74 -6.89 1.45
N ARG A 12 -2.85 -7.93 0.64
CA ARG A 12 -1.88 -9.01 0.68
C ARG A 12 -0.85 -8.82 -0.44
N VAL A 13 0.41 -8.90 -0.09
CA VAL A 13 1.51 -8.76 -1.04
C VAL A 13 2.45 -9.93 -0.87
N ASN A 14 2.64 -10.69 -1.93
CA ASN A 14 3.54 -11.84 -1.93
C ASN A 14 4.91 -11.45 -2.44
N GLY A 15 5.93 -12.16 -1.99
CA GLY A 15 7.29 -11.95 -2.44
C GLY A 15 8.16 -11.13 -1.51
N MET A 16 7.58 -10.60 -0.45
CA MET A 16 8.37 -9.88 0.55
C MET A 16 9.08 -10.88 1.46
N ASN A 17 10.40 -10.93 1.35
CA ASN A 17 11.18 -11.92 2.09
C ASN A 17 12.13 -11.30 3.12
N CYS A 18 12.25 -10.00 3.15
CA CYS A 18 13.20 -9.34 4.05
C CYS A 18 12.80 -7.89 4.28
N SER A 19 13.49 -7.24 5.22
CA SER A 19 13.21 -5.84 5.56
C SER A 19 13.41 -4.90 4.39
N HIS A 20 14.35 -5.21 3.51
CA HIS A 20 14.60 -4.41 2.33
C HIS A 20 13.40 -4.43 1.39
N CYS A 21 12.79 -5.59 1.23
CA CYS A 21 11.59 -5.74 0.41
C CYS A 21 10.44 -4.91 0.98
N LYS A 22 10.28 -4.96 2.30
CA LYS A 22 9.29 -4.15 3.00
C LYS A 22 9.45 -2.67 2.65
N ALA A 23 10.68 -2.16 2.76
CA ALA A 23 10.97 -0.76 2.48
C ALA A 23 10.66 -0.40 1.02
N CYS A 24 10.97 -1.29 0.09
CA CYS A 24 10.69 -1.06 -1.33
C CYS A 24 9.20 -0.93 -1.60
N VAL A 25 8.39 -1.80 -1.02
CA VAL A 25 6.95 -1.76 -1.19
C VAL A 25 6.38 -0.48 -0.58
N GLU A 26 6.80 -0.15 0.63
CA GLU A 26 6.35 1.07 1.29
C GLU A 26 6.68 2.31 0.48
N LYS A 27 7.90 2.38 -0.02
CA LYS A 27 8.34 3.52 -0.81
C LYS A 27 7.54 3.64 -2.10
N ALA A 28 7.31 2.53 -2.79
CA ALA A 28 6.55 2.53 -4.04
C ALA A 28 5.13 3.01 -3.82
N VAL A 29 4.48 2.55 -2.75
CA VAL A 29 3.12 2.94 -2.44
C VAL A 29 3.03 4.40 -2.03
N ARG A 30 4.03 4.87 -1.28
CA ARG A 30 4.05 6.27 -0.83
C ARG A 30 4.21 7.28 -1.97
N THR A 31 4.64 6.83 -3.14
CA THR A 31 4.72 7.73 -4.30
C THR A 31 3.37 8.04 -4.91
N LEU A 32 2.33 7.29 -4.54
CA LEU A 32 0.99 7.54 -5.04
C LEU A 32 0.39 8.76 -4.37
N ASP A 33 -0.26 9.60 -5.18
CA ASP A 33 -0.92 10.78 -4.65
C ASP A 33 -2.06 10.37 -3.74
N GLY A 34 -2.16 11.05 -2.61
CA GLY A 34 -3.24 10.80 -1.66
C GLY A 34 -2.90 9.81 -0.56
N VAL A 35 -1.83 9.05 -0.70
CA VAL A 35 -1.40 8.12 0.35
C VAL A 35 -0.80 8.92 1.51
N VAL A 36 -1.36 8.71 2.69
CA VAL A 36 -0.91 9.38 3.91
C VAL A 36 0.12 8.51 4.64
N PHE A 37 -0.11 7.20 4.63
CA PHE A 37 0.73 6.28 5.36
C PHE A 37 0.72 4.92 4.66
N ALA A 38 1.86 4.26 4.65
CA ALA A 38 1.99 2.92 4.10
C ALA A 38 2.98 2.14 4.94
N GLU A 39 2.56 0.96 5.35
CA GLU A 39 3.41 0.08 6.15
C GLU A 39 3.24 -1.36 5.66
N ALA A 40 4.34 -2.04 5.41
CA ALA A 40 4.31 -3.42 5.01
C ALA A 40 4.78 -4.31 6.16
N ASP A 41 4.24 -5.50 6.22
CA ASP A 41 4.62 -6.50 7.21
C ASP A 41 5.08 -7.76 6.49
N VAL A 42 6.36 -8.07 6.62
CA VAL A 42 6.94 -9.24 5.96
C VAL A 42 6.39 -10.53 6.55
N ALA A 43 6.20 -10.55 7.86
CA ALA A 43 5.75 -11.76 8.56
C ALA A 43 4.35 -12.18 8.13
N SER A 44 3.44 -11.23 7.98
CA SER A 44 2.06 -11.52 7.58
C SER A 44 1.85 -11.35 6.08
N LYS A 45 2.85 -10.88 5.36
CA LYS A 45 2.78 -10.62 3.92
C LYS A 45 1.66 -9.65 3.58
N SER A 46 1.51 -8.62 4.41
CA SER A 46 0.44 -7.65 4.25
C SER A 46 0.99 -6.25 4.05
N LEU A 47 0.16 -5.41 3.46
CA LEU A 47 0.47 -4.01 3.23
C LEU A 47 -0.69 -3.18 3.76
N HIS A 48 -0.42 -2.35 4.74
CA HIS A 48 -1.42 -1.45 5.31
C HIS A 48 -1.25 -0.08 4.69
N VAL A 49 -2.32 0.45 4.10
CA VAL A 49 -2.29 1.74 3.42
C VAL A 49 -3.39 2.63 4.01
N GLU A 50 -3.04 3.89 4.24
CA GLU A 50 -4.00 4.88 4.73
C GLU A 50 -4.01 6.08 3.80
N TRP A 51 -5.20 6.60 3.56
CA TRP A 51 -5.39 7.83 2.77
C TRP A 51 -6.62 8.56 3.29
N HIS A 52 -6.80 9.80 2.86
CA HIS A 52 -7.98 10.56 3.23
C HIS A 52 -9.15 10.19 2.34
N ASP A 53 -10.34 10.23 2.91
CA ASP A 53 -11.55 9.80 2.25
C ASP A 53 -11.85 10.60 0.98
N ASP A 54 -11.46 11.87 0.95
CA ASP A 54 -11.65 12.72 -0.23
C ASP A 54 -10.57 12.54 -1.30
N ASP A 55 -9.56 11.71 -1.04
CA ASP A 55 -8.56 11.34 -2.04
C ASP A 55 -8.82 9.92 -2.49
N ASP A 56 -9.23 9.77 -3.74
CA ASP A 56 -9.52 8.45 -4.30
C ASP A 56 -8.22 7.78 -4.72
N ILE A 57 -7.90 6.69 -4.06
CA ILE A 57 -6.77 5.87 -4.45
C ILE A 57 -7.26 4.82 -5.45
N ASP A 58 -6.68 4.85 -6.63
CA ASP A 58 -7.01 3.89 -7.67
C ASP A 58 -6.35 2.55 -7.34
N MET A 59 -7.15 1.51 -7.26
CA MET A 59 -6.64 0.17 -6.98
C MET A 59 -5.65 -0.29 -8.04
N ASP A 60 -5.87 0.09 -9.30
CA ASP A 60 -4.94 -0.25 -10.37
C ASP A 60 -3.59 0.43 -10.17
N SER A 61 -3.60 1.66 -9.70
CA SER A 61 -2.35 2.37 -9.40
C SER A 61 -1.61 1.71 -8.25
N LEU A 62 -2.33 1.30 -7.23
CA LEU A 62 -1.75 0.60 -6.09
C LEU A 62 -1.13 -0.73 -6.52
N LYS A 63 -1.89 -1.51 -7.29
CA LYS A 63 -1.41 -2.78 -7.82
C LYS A 63 -0.16 -2.58 -8.68
N THR A 64 -0.20 -1.59 -9.55
CA THR A 64 0.94 -1.30 -10.44
C THR A 64 2.17 -0.92 -9.63
N ALA A 65 2.01 -0.09 -8.60
CA ALA A 65 3.13 0.31 -7.76
C ALA A 65 3.78 -0.90 -7.09
N VAL A 66 2.98 -1.80 -6.56
CA VAL A 66 3.47 -3.01 -5.90
C VAL A 66 4.19 -3.90 -6.91
N GLU A 67 3.60 -4.08 -8.09
CA GLU A 67 4.18 -4.96 -9.11
C GLU A 67 5.47 -4.38 -9.68
N GLU A 68 5.53 -3.07 -9.85
CA GLU A 68 6.74 -2.42 -10.33
C GLU A 68 7.88 -2.51 -9.34
N ALA A 69 7.55 -2.64 -8.06
CA ALA A 69 8.56 -2.86 -7.03
C ALA A 69 9.09 -4.30 -7.05
N GLY A 70 8.49 -5.18 -7.84
CA GLY A 70 8.95 -6.56 -7.99
C GLY A 70 8.20 -7.56 -7.13
N PHE A 71 7.01 -7.21 -6.66
CA PHE A 71 6.22 -8.06 -5.77
C PHE A 71 4.86 -8.38 -6.40
N GLU A 72 4.16 -9.33 -5.82
CA GLU A 72 2.85 -9.72 -6.31
C GLU A 72 1.76 -9.12 -5.42
N PHE A 73 0.87 -8.37 -6.03
CA PHE A 73 -0.29 -7.82 -5.33
C PHE A 73 -1.41 -8.85 -5.38
N ALA A 74 -1.76 -9.39 -4.24
CA ALA A 74 -2.75 -10.48 -4.16
C ALA A 74 -4.14 -10.00 -3.76
N GLY A 75 -4.34 -8.70 -3.68
CA GLY A 75 -5.63 -8.13 -3.39
C GLY A 75 -5.82 -7.79 -1.92
N GLU A 76 -7.06 -7.48 -1.56
CA GLU A 76 -7.40 -7.10 -0.20
C GLU A 76 -7.31 -8.29 0.73
N ALA A 77 -6.68 -8.06 1.87
CA ALA A 77 -6.50 -9.12 2.87
C ALA A 77 -7.78 -9.39 3.64
#